data_b14ee4dd3c245c98d75b5ebe392ec666
#
_entry.id   b14ee4dd3c245c98d75b5ebe392ec666
#
_cell.length_a   1.000
_cell.length_b   1.000
_cell.length_c   1.000
_cell.angle_alpha   90.00
_cell.angle_beta   90.00
_cell.angle_gamma   90.00
#
_symmetry.space_group_name_H-M   'P 1'
#
loop_
_entity.id
_entity.type
_entity.pdbx_description
1 polymer ?
#
loop_
_entity_poly.entity_id
_entity_poly.type
_entity_poly.pdbx_seq_one_letter_code
_entity_poly.pdbx_strand_id
1 'polypeptide(L)'
;INTYADILLPVKGLSARTTFGYNYRSDFTGTYYGRDTKDGRTASGKASINNEHYWDYTWENLLKYNREFGKHRFDATGLFSVQQTQKKTSKSSAESFVNDDSSYHNINAGEKNKTVSSGLSETSMLSYMLRLNYSYAGKYMLTLTGRSDGYSAFGANNKYAFFPSVAAAWNIASESFMENAQNWLDQLKLRVSYGSNGNQAINPYQTLDR
;
A
#
# COMPACT_ATOMS: atom_id res chain seq x y z
N ILE A 1 13.07 -7.94 -2.30
CA ILE A 1 14.23 -7.32 -1.63
C ILE A 1 13.69 -6.21 -0.76
N ASN A 2 14.20 -6.13 0.50
CA ASN A 2 13.87 -5.04 1.40
C ASN A 2 15.16 -4.62 2.12
N THR A 3 15.45 -3.33 2.13
CA THR A 3 16.66 -2.77 2.75
C THR A 3 16.33 -1.42 3.40
N TYR A 4 17.07 -1.07 4.43
CA TYR A 4 16.93 0.22 5.09
C TYR A 4 18.28 0.72 5.62
N ALA A 5 18.36 2.02 5.84
CA ALA A 5 19.47 2.66 6.53
C ALA A 5 18.94 3.65 7.58
N ASP A 6 19.47 3.56 8.80
CA ASP A 6 19.23 4.53 9.87
C ASP A 6 20.43 5.46 9.96
N ILE A 7 20.17 6.77 9.98
CA ILE A 7 21.17 7.83 9.99
C ILE A 7 20.92 8.71 11.21
N LEU A 8 21.88 8.75 12.12
CA LEU A 8 21.91 9.72 13.21
C LEU A 8 22.53 11.02 12.68
N LEU A 9 21.77 12.09 12.74
CA LEU A 9 22.24 13.40 12.28
C LEU A 9 22.97 14.16 13.42
N PRO A 10 23.86 15.10 13.10
CA PRO A 10 24.65 15.80 14.12
C PRO A 10 23.85 16.74 15.03
N VAL A 11 22.54 16.84 14.81
CA VAL A 11 21.61 17.60 15.66
C VAL A 11 21.00 16.66 16.68
N LYS A 12 21.14 16.98 17.97
CA LYS A 12 20.62 16.17 19.06
C LYS A 12 19.10 15.91 18.92
N GLY A 13 18.74 14.64 18.87
CA GLY A 13 17.35 14.18 18.72
C GLY A 13 16.87 14.09 17.27
N LEU A 14 17.72 14.38 16.27
CA LEU A 14 17.37 14.28 14.85
C LEU A 14 17.94 12.98 14.25
N SER A 15 17.08 12.22 13.62
CA SER A 15 17.45 10.98 12.89
C SER A 15 16.66 10.87 11.59
N ALA A 16 17.25 10.20 10.62
CA ALA A 16 16.60 9.88 9.37
C ALA A 16 16.63 8.36 9.14
N ARG A 17 15.60 7.84 8.50
CA ARG A 17 15.56 6.47 7.99
C ARG A 17 15.15 6.50 6.54
N THR A 18 15.89 5.82 5.69
CA THR A 18 15.45 5.50 4.33
C THR A 18 15.21 4.01 4.21
N THR A 19 14.10 3.63 3.59
CA THR A 19 13.72 2.23 3.35
C THR A 19 13.40 2.07 1.88
N PHE A 20 13.96 1.05 1.26
CA PHE A 20 13.65 0.67 -0.11
C PHE A 20 13.19 -0.79 -0.16
N GLY A 21 12.01 -1.00 -0.70
CA GLY A 21 11.42 -2.31 -0.97
C GLY A 21 11.20 -2.50 -2.46
N TYR A 22 11.51 -3.69 -2.97
CA TYR A 22 11.22 -4.11 -4.34
C TYR A 22 10.72 -5.53 -4.36
N ASN A 23 9.57 -5.74 -5.01
CA ASN A 23 8.97 -7.05 -5.23
C ASN A 23 8.88 -7.31 -6.73
N TYR A 24 9.13 -8.55 -7.12
CA TYR A 24 8.93 -9.05 -8.46
C TYR A 24 8.25 -10.40 -8.40
N ARG A 25 7.22 -10.58 -9.21
CA ARG A 25 6.50 -11.84 -9.37
C ARG A 25 6.29 -12.12 -10.84
N SER A 26 6.56 -13.35 -11.24
CA SER A 26 6.30 -13.85 -12.57
C SER A 26 5.48 -15.12 -12.46
N ASP A 27 4.25 -15.08 -12.93
CA ASP A 27 3.32 -16.20 -12.89
C ASP A 27 3.09 -16.70 -14.31
N PHE A 28 3.18 -18.00 -14.47
CA PHE A 28 2.80 -18.74 -15.66
C PHE A 28 1.67 -19.69 -15.33
N THR A 29 0.60 -19.64 -16.09
CA THR A 29 -0.52 -20.57 -15.97
C THR A 29 -0.83 -21.18 -17.32
N GLY A 30 -0.59 -22.47 -17.50
CA GLY A 30 -1.02 -23.24 -18.65
C GLY A 30 -2.22 -24.10 -18.25
N THR A 31 -3.27 -24.08 -19.04
CA THR A 31 -4.48 -24.87 -18.81
C THR A 31 -4.88 -25.59 -20.09
N TYR A 32 -5.20 -26.87 -19.96
CA TYR A 32 -5.74 -27.69 -21.04
C TYR A 32 -6.93 -28.51 -20.56
N TYR A 33 -8.02 -28.43 -21.28
CA TYR A 33 -9.18 -29.29 -21.10
C TYR A 33 -9.25 -30.26 -22.30
N GLY A 34 -8.94 -31.52 -22.04
CA GLY A 34 -8.94 -32.57 -23.08
C GLY A 34 -10.34 -32.78 -23.66
N ARG A 35 -10.39 -33.36 -24.85
CA ARG A 35 -11.62 -33.57 -25.64
C ARG A 35 -12.65 -34.48 -24.94
N ASP A 36 -12.22 -35.32 -24.01
CA ASP A 36 -13.09 -36.20 -23.25
C ASP A 36 -13.59 -35.57 -21.93
N THR A 37 -13.07 -34.43 -21.56
CA THR A 37 -13.47 -33.74 -20.32
C THR A 37 -14.79 -32.99 -20.50
N LYS A 38 -15.49 -32.72 -19.38
CA LYS A 38 -16.73 -31.94 -19.40
C LYS A 38 -16.54 -30.58 -20.07
N ASP A 39 -15.45 -29.88 -19.76
CA ASP A 39 -15.19 -28.50 -20.20
C ASP A 39 -14.51 -28.43 -21.58
N GLY A 40 -13.86 -29.52 -22.03
CA GLY A 40 -13.20 -29.57 -23.31
C GLY A 40 -14.03 -30.23 -24.42
N ARG A 41 -15.05 -31.04 -24.10
CA ARG A 41 -15.83 -31.82 -25.08
C ARG A 41 -16.53 -30.94 -26.12
N THR A 42 -17.20 -29.89 -25.69
CA THR A 42 -17.93 -28.98 -26.61
C THR A 42 -17.00 -28.17 -27.50
N ALA A 43 -15.77 -27.92 -27.07
CA ALA A 43 -14.76 -27.19 -27.79
C ALA A 43 -13.80 -28.10 -28.58
N SER A 44 -13.98 -29.44 -28.52
CA SER A 44 -13.02 -30.44 -29.08
C SER A 44 -11.58 -30.20 -28.56
N GLY A 45 -11.44 -29.96 -27.26
CA GLY A 45 -10.22 -29.54 -26.59
C GLY A 45 -10.08 -28.04 -26.53
N LYS A 46 -9.63 -27.56 -25.38
CA LYS A 46 -9.43 -26.12 -25.11
C LYS A 46 -8.12 -25.89 -24.36
N ALA A 47 -7.26 -25.04 -24.90
CA ALA A 47 -5.99 -24.65 -24.31
C ALA A 47 -5.91 -23.17 -24.02
N SER A 48 -5.24 -22.80 -22.95
CA SER A 48 -4.89 -21.42 -22.67
C SER A 48 -3.55 -21.29 -21.94
N ILE A 49 -2.85 -20.21 -22.22
CA ILE A 49 -1.65 -19.78 -21.51
C ILE A 49 -1.90 -18.37 -21.02
N ASN A 50 -1.54 -18.11 -19.77
CA ASN A 50 -1.52 -16.79 -19.17
C ASN A 50 -0.16 -16.55 -18.54
N ASN A 51 0.52 -15.49 -18.97
CA ASN A 51 1.73 -14.98 -18.36
C ASN A 51 1.41 -13.66 -17.66
N GLU A 52 1.81 -13.52 -16.42
CA GLU A 52 1.68 -12.30 -15.64
C GLU A 52 3.04 -11.94 -15.05
N HIS A 53 3.49 -10.73 -15.31
CA HIS A 53 4.66 -10.14 -14.70
C HIS A 53 4.21 -8.95 -13.87
N TYR A 54 4.54 -8.98 -12.62
CA TYR A 54 4.21 -7.94 -11.64
C TYR A 54 5.48 -7.49 -10.96
N TRP A 55 5.66 -6.19 -10.82
CA TRP A 55 6.66 -5.62 -9.93
C TRP A 55 6.10 -4.38 -9.25
N ASP A 56 6.56 -4.16 -8.05
CA ASP A 56 6.37 -2.91 -7.31
C ASP A 56 7.65 -2.52 -6.58
N TYR A 57 7.83 -1.23 -6.40
CA TYR A 57 8.79 -0.71 -5.44
C TYR A 57 8.15 0.35 -4.54
N THR A 58 8.68 0.44 -3.34
CA THR A 58 8.36 1.48 -2.37
C THR A 58 9.65 2.07 -1.84
N TRP A 59 9.79 3.37 -1.91
CA TRP A 59 10.88 4.11 -1.30
C TRP A 59 10.33 5.10 -0.29
N GLU A 60 10.65 4.89 1.00
CA GLU A 60 10.20 5.71 2.10
C GLU A 60 11.37 6.39 2.79
N ASN A 61 11.20 7.66 3.12
CA ASN A 61 12.14 8.46 3.86
C ASN A 61 11.43 9.09 5.04
N LEU A 62 11.93 8.80 6.22
CA LEU A 62 11.46 9.32 7.50
C LEU A 62 12.50 10.26 8.08
N LEU A 63 12.08 11.44 8.50
CA LEU A 63 12.85 12.34 9.32
C LEU A 63 12.16 12.44 10.68
N LYS A 64 12.89 12.13 11.75
CA LYS A 64 12.36 12.16 13.12
C LYS A 64 13.17 13.11 13.97
N TYR A 65 12.47 13.94 14.72
CA TYR A 65 13.06 14.83 15.70
C TYR A 65 12.37 14.63 17.05
N ASN A 66 13.16 14.28 18.05
CA ASN A 66 12.70 14.05 19.41
C ASN A 66 13.46 14.97 20.37
N ARG A 67 12.73 15.72 21.20
CA ARG A 67 13.34 16.62 22.16
C ARG A 67 12.54 16.71 23.45
N GLU A 68 13.25 16.76 24.56
CA GLU A 68 12.68 17.01 25.89
C GLU A 68 13.32 18.26 26.49
N PHE A 69 12.49 19.13 27.06
CA PHE A 69 12.86 20.33 27.76
C PHE A 69 12.07 20.44 29.07
N GLY A 70 12.68 20.03 30.17
CA GLY A 70 11.97 19.98 31.45
C GLY A 70 10.73 19.09 31.40
N LYS A 71 9.54 19.66 31.52
CA LYS A 71 8.26 18.94 31.44
C LYS A 71 7.68 18.82 30.02
N HIS A 72 8.34 19.41 29.02
CA HIS A 72 7.87 19.43 27.64
C HIS A 72 8.58 18.36 26.82
N ARG A 73 7.81 17.55 26.08
CA ARG A 73 8.31 16.58 25.12
C ARG A 73 7.71 16.85 23.76
N PHE A 74 8.56 16.95 22.77
CA PHE A 74 8.21 17.14 21.37
C PHE A 74 8.73 15.98 20.53
N ASP A 75 7.85 15.41 19.71
CA ASP A 75 8.20 14.43 18.69
C ASP A 75 7.62 14.89 17.35
N ALA A 76 8.49 15.12 16.38
CA ALA A 76 8.10 15.44 15.02
C ALA A 76 8.53 14.31 14.08
N THR A 77 7.66 13.94 13.14
CA THR A 77 7.97 12.96 12.11
C THR A 77 7.52 13.49 10.75
N GLY A 78 8.46 13.66 9.84
CA GLY A 78 8.21 13.91 8.43
C GLY A 78 8.36 12.61 7.64
N LEU A 79 7.47 12.36 6.68
CA LEU A 79 7.51 11.23 5.75
C LEU A 79 7.45 11.77 4.32
N PHE A 80 8.32 11.22 3.48
CA PHE A 80 8.23 11.26 2.03
C PHE A 80 8.26 9.82 1.49
N SER A 81 7.29 9.44 0.69
CA SER A 81 7.19 8.09 0.14
C SER A 81 6.81 8.11 -1.33
N VAL A 82 7.47 7.27 -2.11
CA VAL A 82 7.17 6.99 -3.51
C VAL A 82 6.87 5.52 -3.65
N GLN A 83 5.77 5.19 -4.29
CA GLN A 83 5.41 3.82 -4.65
C GLN A 83 5.09 3.76 -6.14
N GLN A 84 5.56 2.72 -6.83
CA GLN A 84 5.18 2.42 -8.20
C GLN A 84 4.91 0.94 -8.35
N THR A 85 3.89 0.64 -9.15
CA THR A 85 3.46 -0.74 -9.44
C THR A 85 3.27 -0.88 -10.95
N GLN A 86 3.73 -1.99 -11.51
CA GLN A 86 3.45 -2.37 -12.89
C GLN A 86 2.99 -3.82 -12.95
N LYS A 87 1.93 -4.04 -13.71
CA LYS A 87 1.40 -5.35 -14.03
C LYS A 87 1.30 -5.50 -15.54
N LYS A 88 2.01 -6.49 -16.10
CA LYS A 88 1.92 -6.90 -17.50
C LYS A 88 1.25 -8.26 -17.58
N THR A 89 0.30 -8.40 -18.48
CA THR A 89 -0.36 -9.68 -18.76
C THR A 89 -0.30 -9.98 -20.23
N SER A 90 -0.10 -11.26 -20.58
CA SER A 90 -0.31 -11.75 -21.94
C SER A 90 -1.03 -13.09 -21.86
N LYS A 91 -2.07 -13.23 -22.68
CA LYS A 91 -2.91 -14.43 -22.72
C LYS A 91 -3.03 -14.89 -24.16
N SER A 92 -2.98 -16.20 -24.36
CA SER A 92 -3.34 -16.84 -25.61
C SER A 92 -4.21 -18.04 -25.34
N SER A 93 -5.17 -18.31 -26.22
CA SER A 93 -6.01 -19.51 -26.13
C SER A 93 -6.42 -19.99 -27.51
N ALA A 94 -6.77 -21.25 -27.61
CA ALA A 94 -7.32 -21.86 -28.81
C ALA A 94 -8.22 -23.04 -28.43
N GLU A 95 -9.07 -23.41 -29.36
CA GLU A 95 -9.98 -24.55 -29.27
C GLU A 95 -9.87 -25.44 -30.50
N SER A 96 -10.46 -26.62 -30.46
CA SER A 96 -10.51 -27.61 -31.56
C SER A 96 -9.13 -28.16 -31.91
N PHE A 97 -8.64 -29.04 -31.05
CA PHE A 97 -7.36 -29.74 -31.23
C PHE A 97 -7.61 -31.12 -31.88
N VAL A 98 -6.73 -31.52 -32.79
CA VAL A 98 -6.78 -32.83 -33.48
C VAL A 98 -6.55 -33.97 -32.49
N ASN A 99 -5.64 -33.76 -31.53
CA ASN A 99 -5.36 -34.70 -30.44
C ASN A 99 -5.05 -33.92 -29.16
N ASP A 100 -4.87 -34.63 -28.04
CA ASP A 100 -4.60 -34.07 -26.74
C ASP A 100 -3.10 -34.04 -26.38
N ASP A 101 -2.21 -34.53 -27.28
CA ASP A 101 -0.80 -34.80 -26.99
C ASP A 101 0.01 -33.57 -26.64
N SER A 102 -0.24 -32.46 -27.31
CA SER A 102 0.50 -31.21 -27.08
C SER A 102 -0.01 -30.41 -25.92
N SER A 103 -1.21 -30.72 -25.40
CA SER A 103 -1.80 -29.98 -24.28
C SER A 103 -1.77 -28.46 -24.53
N TYR A 104 -1.40 -27.65 -23.53
CA TYR A 104 -1.22 -26.20 -23.68
C TYR A 104 0.15 -25.79 -24.24
N HIS A 105 1.06 -26.75 -24.52
CA HIS A 105 2.40 -26.44 -25.01
C HIS A 105 2.44 -25.99 -26.48
N ASN A 106 1.36 -26.25 -27.24
CA ASN A 106 1.23 -25.80 -28.62
C ASN A 106 -0.16 -25.21 -28.90
N ILE A 107 -0.36 -23.95 -28.47
CA ILE A 107 -1.63 -23.25 -28.71
C ILE A 107 -1.95 -23.11 -30.21
N ASN A 108 -0.93 -23.04 -31.06
CA ASN A 108 -1.14 -22.91 -32.50
C ASN A 108 -1.79 -24.13 -33.17
N ALA A 109 -1.72 -25.33 -32.53
CA ALA A 109 -2.35 -26.54 -33.02
C ALA A 109 -3.89 -26.51 -32.91
N GLY A 110 -4.48 -25.66 -32.09
CA GLY A 110 -5.94 -25.45 -32.09
C GLY A 110 -6.40 -24.74 -33.36
N GLU A 111 -7.49 -25.19 -33.96
CA GLU A 111 -7.99 -24.67 -35.23
C GLU A 111 -8.99 -23.52 -35.08
N LYS A 112 -9.70 -23.45 -33.93
CA LYS A 112 -10.80 -22.51 -33.71
C LYS A 112 -10.55 -21.59 -32.51
N ASN A 113 -11.27 -20.47 -32.50
CA ASN A 113 -11.33 -19.53 -31.37
C ASN A 113 -9.95 -19.11 -30.83
N LYS A 114 -8.98 -18.93 -31.76
CA LYS A 114 -7.65 -18.41 -31.41
C LYS A 114 -7.76 -16.99 -30.93
N THR A 115 -7.36 -16.76 -29.69
CA THR A 115 -7.33 -15.41 -29.11
C THR A 115 -5.94 -15.09 -28.56
N VAL A 116 -5.54 -13.84 -28.76
CA VAL A 116 -4.33 -13.26 -28.15
C VAL A 116 -4.73 -11.93 -27.54
N SER A 117 -4.34 -11.72 -26.32
CA SER A 117 -4.56 -10.45 -25.63
C SER A 117 -3.35 -10.09 -24.77
N SER A 118 -3.13 -8.81 -24.58
CA SER A 118 -2.11 -8.28 -23.69
C SER A 118 -2.66 -7.08 -22.93
N GLY A 119 -2.11 -6.83 -21.77
CA GLY A 119 -2.48 -5.69 -20.95
C GLY A 119 -1.28 -5.16 -20.17
N LEU A 120 -1.25 -3.85 -19.99
CA LEU A 120 -0.31 -3.12 -19.15
C LEU A 120 -1.11 -2.24 -18.19
N SER A 121 -0.84 -2.37 -16.91
CA SER A 121 -1.38 -1.49 -15.88
C SER A 121 -0.24 -0.95 -15.05
N GLU A 122 -0.20 0.38 -14.91
CA GLU A 122 0.80 1.10 -14.13
C GLU A 122 0.13 2.05 -13.17
N THR A 123 0.59 2.07 -11.93
CA THR A 123 0.15 3.06 -10.94
C THR A 123 1.35 3.60 -10.19
N SER A 124 1.26 4.86 -9.80
CA SER A 124 2.23 5.51 -8.95
C SER A 124 1.54 6.30 -7.84
N MET A 125 2.15 6.31 -6.67
CA MET A 125 1.70 7.08 -5.52
C MET A 125 2.86 7.85 -4.94
N LEU A 126 2.59 9.10 -4.58
CA LEU A 126 3.50 10.01 -3.93
C LEU A 126 2.84 10.52 -2.64
N SER A 127 3.51 10.33 -1.50
CA SER A 127 2.94 10.67 -0.20
C SER A 127 3.88 11.58 0.59
N TYR A 128 3.28 12.57 1.23
CA TYR A 128 3.92 13.43 2.21
C TYR A 128 3.13 13.39 3.51
N MET A 129 3.82 13.33 4.64
CA MET A 129 3.17 13.41 5.95
C MET A 129 4.03 14.21 6.91
N LEU A 130 3.38 15.02 7.72
CA LEU A 130 3.96 15.63 8.92
C LEU A 130 3.09 15.24 10.12
N ARG A 131 3.73 14.69 11.15
CA ARG A 131 3.10 14.40 12.44
C ARG A 131 3.89 15.11 13.53
N LEU A 132 3.16 15.82 14.38
CA LEU A 132 3.68 16.50 15.56
C LEU A 132 3.00 15.92 16.79
N ASN A 133 3.77 15.42 17.74
CA ASN A 133 3.30 15.03 19.05
C ASN A 133 3.91 15.96 20.09
N TYR A 134 3.08 16.44 20.95
CA TYR A 134 3.47 17.26 22.09
C TYR A 134 2.92 16.65 23.38
N SER A 135 3.74 16.60 24.41
CA SER A 135 3.33 16.18 25.74
C SER A 135 3.88 17.13 26.79
N TYR A 136 3.02 17.52 27.71
CA TYR A 136 3.38 18.32 28.87
C TYR A 136 3.23 17.49 30.14
N ALA A 137 4.32 17.37 30.89
CA ALA A 137 4.43 16.65 32.16
C ALA A 137 3.88 15.20 32.15
N GLY A 138 3.73 14.58 30.96
CA GLY A 138 3.07 13.28 30.82
C GLY A 138 1.54 13.29 31.05
N LYS A 139 0.98 14.48 31.34
CA LYS A 139 -0.43 14.68 31.66
C LYS A 139 -1.27 15.04 30.45
N TYR A 140 -0.83 16.03 29.68
CA TYR A 140 -1.54 16.54 28.50
C TYR A 140 -0.79 16.15 27.25
N MET A 141 -1.48 15.61 26.27
CA MET A 141 -0.89 15.16 25.01
C MET A 141 -1.71 15.68 23.85
N LEU A 142 -1.02 16.20 22.83
CA LEU A 142 -1.62 16.66 21.57
C LEU A 142 -0.87 16.02 20.40
N THR A 143 -1.62 15.46 19.45
CA THR A 143 -1.09 14.97 18.18
C THR A 143 -1.76 15.69 17.04
N LEU A 144 -0.97 16.24 16.14
CA LEU A 144 -1.41 16.83 14.88
C LEU A 144 -0.79 16.01 13.74
N THR A 145 -1.60 15.64 12.75
CA THR A 145 -1.10 14.95 11.55
C THR A 145 -1.72 15.59 10.32
N GLY A 146 -0.89 15.88 9.33
CA GLY A 146 -1.31 16.23 7.99
C GLY A 146 -0.66 15.27 7.00
N ARG A 147 -1.45 14.62 6.13
CA ARG A 147 -0.97 13.74 5.07
C ARG A 147 -1.53 14.18 3.74
N SER A 148 -0.69 14.22 2.73
CA SER A 148 -1.08 14.48 1.35
C SER A 148 -0.63 13.31 0.48
N ASP A 149 -1.59 12.67 -0.19
CA ASP A 149 -1.35 11.53 -1.07
C ASP A 149 -1.75 11.89 -2.50
N GLY A 150 -0.80 11.76 -3.42
CA GLY A 150 -1.02 11.87 -4.84
C GLY A 150 -1.06 10.47 -5.47
N TYR A 151 -2.12 10.16 -6.23
CA TYR A 151 -2.28 8.87 -6.87
C TYR A 151 -2.55 9.03 -8.37
N SER A 152 -1.79 8.31 -9.20
CA SER A 152 -1.83 8.45 -10.66
C SER A 152 -3.19 8.07 -11.28
N ALA A 153 -3.95 7.16 -10.62
CA ALA A 153 -5.27 6.73 -11.10
C ALA A 153 -6.39 7.73 -10.81
N PHE A 154 -6.15 8.76 -10.01
CA PHE A 154 -7.12 9.84 -9.81
C PHE A 154 -7.23 10.75 -11.03
N GLY A 155 -8.39 11.40 -11.20
CA GLY A 155 -8.65 12.31 -12.30
C GLY A 155 -7.63 13.44 -12.42
N ALA A 156 -7.41 13.95 -13.64
CA ALA A 156 -6.34 14.88 -13.98
C ALA A 156 -6.25 16.13 -13.08
N ASN A 157 -7.39 16.61 -12.56
CA ASN A 157 -7.47 17.82 -11.74
C ASN A 157 -7.51 17.55 -10.23
N ASN A 158 -7.58 16.30 -9.79
CA ASN A 158 -7.73 15.91 -8.38
C ASN A 158 -6.78 14.77 -8.00
N LYS A 159 -5.52 14.85 -8.43
CA LYS A 159 -4.53 13.80 -8.18
C LYS A 159 -4.06 13.72 -6.73
N TYR A 160 -4.22 14.81 -5.96
CA TYR A 160 -3.80 14.88 -4.56
C TYR A 160 -5.01 15.02 -3.65
N ALA A 161 -4.97 14.28 -2.54
CA ALA A 161 -5.92 14.41 -1.45
C ALA A 161 -5.18 14.71 -0.15
N PHE A 162 -5.77 15.57 0.70
CA PHE A 162 -5.20 15.95 1.99
C PHE A 162 -6.04 15.39 3.13
N PHE A 163 -5.36 14.77 4.09
CA PHE A 163 -5.97 14.06 5.23
C PHE A 163 -5.43 14.63 6.54
N PRO A 164 -6.11 15.63 7.13
CA PRO A 164 -5.75 16.15 8.44
C PRO A 164 -6.30 15.28 9.55
N SER A 165 -5.59 15.22 10.68
CA SER A 165 -6.12 14.66 11.92
C SER A 165 -5.56 15.38 13.15
N VAL A 166 -6.37 15.42 14.20
CA VAL A 166 -6.01 15.96 15.51
C VAL A 166 -6.46 14.97 16.59
N ALA A 167 -5.62 14.76 17.58
CA ALA A 167 -5.95 13.98 18.77
C ALA A 167 -5.43 14.67 20.01
N ALA A 168 -6.24 14.70 21.07
CA ALA A 168 -5.87 15.17 22.39
C ALA A 168 -6.06 14.06 23.42
N ALA A 169 -5.18 14.01 24.42
CA ALA A 169 -5.32 13.09 25.52
C ALA A 169 -4.96 13.77 26.84
N TRP A 170 -5.70 13.42 27.88
CA TRP A 170 -5.47 13.87 29.24
C TRP A 170 -5.32 12.66 30.16
N ASN A 171 -4.18 12.57 30.82
CA ASN A 171 -3.92 11.55 31.82
C ASN A 171 -4.39 12.05 33.19
N ILE A 172 -5.65 11.83 33.50
CA ILE A 172 -6.31 12.31 34.73
C ILE A 172 -5.69 11.69 35.97
N ALA A 173 -5.31 10.41 35.89
CA ALA A 173 -4.69 9.74 37.04
C ALA A 173 -3.37 10.38 37.51
N SER A 174 -2.69 11.14 36.64
CA SER A 174 -1.46 11.85 36.98
C SER A 174 -1.69 13.24 37.57
N GLU A 175 -2.94 13.67 37.77
CA GLU A 175 -3.25 14.95 38.38
C GLU A 175 -3.15 14.89 39.92
N SER A 176 -2.80 16.01 40.56
CA SER A 176 -2.63 16.10 42.00
C SER A 176 -3.92 15.79 42.79
N PHE A 177 -5.08 16.11 42.23
CA PHE A 177 -6.37 15.79 42.87
C PHE A 177 -6.70 14.31 42.84
N MET A 178 -5.96 13.47 42.09
CA MET A 178 -6.12 12.02 42.00
C MET A 178 -5.13 11.24 42.89
N GLU A 179 -4.25 11.91 43.63
CA GLU A 179 -3.22 11.26 44.47
C GLU A 179 -3.82 10.26 45.43
N ASN A 180 -4.97 10.57 46.07
CA ASN A 180 -5.66 9.65 47.00
C ASN A 180 -6.31 8.43 46.31
N ALA A 181 -6.50 8.47 44.98
CA ALA A 181 -7.08 7.38 44.24
C ALA A 181 -6.02 6.39 43.69
N GLN A 182 -4.74 6.73 43.74
CA GLN A 182 -3.63 5.91 43.21
C GLN A 182 -3.50 4.56 43.91
N ASN A 183 -4.09 4.36 45.06
CA ASN A 183 -4.10 3.08 45.77
C ASN A 183 -4.95 2.00 45.08
N TRP A 184 -5.89 2.39 44.24
CA TRP A 184 -6.83 1.49 43.57
C TRP A 184 -7.01 1.79 42.06
N LEU A 185 -6.53 2.95 41.58
CA LEU A 185 -6.69 3.41 40.18
C LEU A 185 -5.31 3.71 39.60
N ASP A 186 -4.77 2.76 38.81
CA ASP A 186 -3.46 2.89 38.19
C ASP A 186 -3.47 3.84 36.99
N GLN A 187 -4.57 3.84 36.21
CA GLN A 187 -4.67 4.64 35.00
C GLN A 187 -6.09 5.15 34.73
N LEU A 188 -6.23 6.44 34.56
CA LEU A 188 -7.42 7.08 34.00
C LEU A 188 -7.01 8.09 32.93
N LYS A 189 -7.31 7.80 31.68
CA LYS A 189 -6.91 8.61 30.53
C LYS A 189 -8.09 8.88 29.60
N LEU A 190 -8.41 10.15 29.40
CA LEU A 190 -9.39 10.59 28.40
C LEU A 190 -8.67 10.83 27.07
N ARG A 191 -9.27 10.38 25.96
CA ARG A 191 -8.78 10.64 24.58
C ARG A 191 -9.91 11.06 23.69
N VAL A 192 -9.65 12.07 22.86
CA VAL A 192 -10.56 12.54 21.82
C VAL A 192 -9.74 12.71 20.54
N SER A 193 -10.26 12.25 19.42
CA SER A 193 -9.62 12.41 18.12
C SER A 193 -10.64 12.70 17.03
N TYR A 194 -10.20 13.49 16.06
CA TYR A 194 -10.95 13.77 14.83
C TYR A 194 -9.99 13.74 13.65
N GLY A 195 -10.43 13.21 12.51
CA GLY A 195 -9.62 13.15 11.32
C GLY A 195 -10.42 12.69 10.10
N SER A 196 -9.87 12.96 8.92
CA SER A 196 -10.39 12.45 7.66
C SER A 196 -9.47 11.38 7.10
N ASN A 197 -10.07 10.32 6.53
CA ASN A 197 -9.36 9.25 5.82
C ASN A 197 -9.86 9.18 4.39
N GLY A 198 -8.96 8.85 3.46
CA GLY A 198 -9.28 8.60 2.07
C GLY A 198 -9.31 7.11 1.75
N ASN A 199 -10.00 6.77 0.66
CA ASN A 199 -9.99 5.46 0.06
C ASN A 199 -9.47 5.55 -1.39
N GLN A 200 -8.56 4.63 -1.77
CA GLN A 200 -7.92 4.56 -3.10
C GLN A 200 -8.56 3.47 -3.99
N ALA A 201 -9.79 3.03 -3.70
CA ALA A 201 -10.48 1.94 -4.41
C ALA A 201 -10.94 2.35 -5.83
N ILE A 202 -10.04 2.92 -6.64
CA ILE A 202 -10.28 3.26 -8.04
C ILE A 202 -9.34 2.42 -8.90
N ASN A 203 -9.90 1.74 -9.90
CA ASN A 203 -9.10 0.99 -10.86
C ASN A 203 -8.24 1.93 -11.73
N PRO A 204 -7.01 1.52 -12.09
CA PRO A 204 -6.20 2.26 -13.05
C PRO A 204 -6.98 2.51 -14.34
N TYR A 205 -6.81 3.71 -14.92
CA TYR A 205 -7.43 4.17 -16.17
C TYR A 205 -8.96 4.36 -16.16
N GLN A 206 -9.66 4.06 -15.08
CA GLN A 206 -11.11 4.22 -14.98
C GLN A 206 -11.57 5.68 -15.16
N THR A 207 -10.70 6.65 -14.94
CA THR A 207 -10.99 8.08 -15.11
C THR A 207 -10.66 8.61 -16.51
N LEU A 208 -10.07 7.78 -17.40
CA LEU A 208 -9.75 8.14 -18.77
C LEU A 208 -10.88 7.83 -19.76
N ASP A 209 -11.84 6.99 -19.36
CA ASP A 209 -12.99 6.57 -20.16
C ASP A 209 -14.20 7.55 -20.09
N ARG A 210 -13.98 8.82 -19.73
CA ARG A 210 -15.05 9.85 -19.62
C ARG A 210 -14.68 11.09 -20.39
#